data_b588374b670c7763c5ffbe83ac6205d6
#
_entry.id   b588374b670c7763c5ffbe83ac6205d6
#
_cell.length_a   1.000
_cell.length_b   1.000
_cell.length_c   1.000
_cell.angle_alpha   90.00
_cell.angle_beta   90.00
_cell.angle_gamma   90.00
#
_symmetry.space_group_name_H-M   'P 1'
#
loop_
_entity.id
_entity.type
_entity.pdbx_description
1 polymer ?
#
loop_
_entity_poly.entity_id
_entity_poly.type
_entity_poly.pdbx_seq_one_letter_code
_entity_poly.pdbx_strand_id
1 'polypeptide(L)'
;MAKKSATKKKPTVKRRKSKKSVRIALIGAGGRSVSTHYPALSDLAEANVVAACDLDENRLQTACNRFGIPGRYSDYRQMIEREKPDAVYAIMPPHHLYDVSADIIERGCHLFVEKPPAVTTEQTRQLALLAEKHGVLTGVTFQRRFSPLIRRGKQQCEERGTVHTAHASFYKNWVGADAYYKGGMDMLTADGIHAVDTLRYLCGGEVESVAADSRRLDAGHCNIHLAL
;
A
#
# COMPACT_ATOMS: atom_id res chain seq x y z
N MET A 1 27.13 36.56 -37.11
CA MET A 1 25.83 36.87 -36.47
C MET A 1 25.41 35.69 -35.63
N ALA A 2 25.60 35.74 -34.32
CA ALA A 2 25.30 34.65 -33.40
C ALA A 2 23.87 34.82 -32.85
N LYS A 3 23.00 33.83 -33.05
CA LYS A 3 21.64 33.81 -32.49
C LYS A 3 21.68 33.42 -31.02
N LYS A 4 21.27 34.34 -30.14
CA LYS A 4 21.08 34.09 -28.71
C LYS A 4 19.87 33.16 -28.51
N SER A 5 20.12 32.00 -27.88
CA SER A 5 19.09 31.05 -27.40
C SER A 5 18.38 31.63 -26.18
N ALA A 6 17.08 31.83 -26.27
CA ALA A 6 16.26 32.28 -25.16
C ALA A 6 15.80 31.07 -24.33
N THR A 7 16.34 30.94 -23.15
CA THR A 7 15.93 29.93 -22.14
C THR A 7 14.54 30.31 -21.61
N LYS A 8 13.51 29.51 -21.96
CA LYS A 8 12.15 29.62 -21.38
C LYS A 8 12.17 29.22 -19.91
N LYS A 9 11.95 30.18 -19.01
CA LYS A 9 11.71 29.91 -17.59
C LYS A 9 10.43 29.07 -17.42
N LYS A 10 10.53 27.94 -16.72
CA LYS A 10 9.36 27.14 -16.33
C LYS A 10 8.43 27.96 -15.42
N PRO A 11 7.10 27.84 -15.56
CA PRO A 11 6.17 28.59 -14.74
C PRO A 11 6.23 28.10 -13.28
N THR A 12 6.47 29.02 -12.36
CA THR A 12 6.38 28.81 -10.92
C THR A 12 4.90 28.61 -10.54
N VAL A 13 4.54 27.38 -10.17
CA VAL A 13 3.21 27.08 -9.65
C VAL A 13 3.05 27.78 -8.31
N LYS A 14 2.16 28.77 -8.24
CA LYS A 14 1.79 29.45 -6.98
C LYS A 14 1.17 28.42 -6.03
N ARG A 15 1.87 28.09 -4.93
CA ARG A 15 1.35 27.29 -3.83
C ARG A 15 0.02 27.88 -3.32
N ARG A 16 -1.09 27.15 -3.48
CA ARG A 16 -2.36 27.46 -2.83
C ARG A 16 -2.13 27.44 -1.31
N LYS A 17 -2.66 28.45 -0.59
CA LYS A 17 -2.63 28.49 0.89
C LYS A 17 -3.21 27.17 1.45
N SER A 18 -2.44 26.52 2.32
CA SER A 18 -2.63 25.14 2.72
C SER A 18 -3.91 24.91 3.53
N LYS A 19 -4.72 23.94 3.08
CA LYS A 19 -5.44 23.05 4.01
C LYS A 19 -4.39 22.50 4.99
N LYS A 20 -4.78 22.32 6.27
CA LYS A 20 -3.92 21.74 7.31
C LYS A 20 -3.31 20.44 6.77
N SER A 21 -1.97 20.39 6.66
CA SER A 21 -1.28 19.19 6.18
C SER A 21 -1.39 18.05 7.19
N VAL A 22 -1.54 16.82 6.71
CA VAL A 22 -1.58 15.61 7.53
C VAL A 22 -0.15 15.25 7.92
N ARG A 23 0.11 15.10 9.21
CA ARG A 23 1.40 14.65 9.74
C ARG A 23 1.51 13.14 9.58
N ILE A 24 2.48 12.67 8.83
CA ILE A 24 2.65 11.25 8.49
C ILE A 24 3.97 10.74 9.03
N ALA A 25 3.94 9.58 9.67
CA ALA A 25 5.12 8.79 9.98
C ALA A 25 5.17 7.51 9.14
N LEU A 26 6.36 7.05 8.80
CA LEU A 26 6.56 5.84 7.99
C LEU A 26 7.31 4.78 8.80
N ILE A 27 6.82 3.55 8.78
CA ILE A 27 7.52 2.37 9.29
C ILE A 27 7.96 1.52 8.11
N GLY A 28 9.26 1.31 7.99
CA GLY A 28 9.91 0.61 6.90
C GLY A 28 10.56 1.56 5.89
N ALA A 29 11.88 1.42 5.72
CA ALA A 29 12.72 2.11 4.72
C ALA A 29 13.28 1.14 3.67
N GLY A 30 12.63 -0.01 3.47
CA GLY A 30 13.00 -1.00 2.48
C GLY A 30 12.70 -0.58 1.04
N GLY A 31 13.07 -1.43 0.08
CA GLY A 31 12.94 -1.14 -1.36
C GLY A 31 11.53 -0.72 -1.79
N ARG A 32 10.48 -1.37 -1.27
CA ARG A 32 9.09 -1.02 -1.59
C ARG A 32 8.72 0.38 -1.10
N SER A 33 9.10 0.73 0.12
CA SER A 33 8.87 2.06 0.69
C SER A 33 9.53 3.13 -0.16
N VAL A 34 10.82 2.99 -0.39
CA VAL A 34 11.67 3.99 -1.07
C VAL A 34 11.37 4.14 -2.56
N SER A 35 10.90 3.07 -3.22
CA SER A 35 10.56 3.12 -4.66
C SER A 35 9.14 3.61 -4.95
N THR A 36 8.22 3.52 -3.98
CA THR A 36 6.80 3.76 -4.22
C THR A 36 6.19 4.77 -3.24
N HIS A 37 6.25 4.49 -1.93
CA HIS A 37 5.51 5.28 -0.95
C HIS A 37 6.16 6.63 -0.62
N TYR A 38 7.46 6.66 -0.40
CA TYR A 38 8.17 7.90 -0.11
C TYR A 38 8.06 8.92 -1.26
N PRO A 39 8.30 8.54 -2.54
CA PRO A 39 8.10 9.47 -3.65
C PRO A 39 6.66 9.98 -3.75
N ALA A 40 5.68 9.08 -3.64
CA ALA A 40 4.26 9.44 -3.74
C ALA A 40 3.84 10.43 -2.66
N LEU A 41 4.29 10.25 -1.42
CA LEU A 41 4.02 11.19 -0.32
C LEU A 41 4.74 12.52 -0.51
N SER A 42 5.96 12.51 -1.07
CA SER A 42 6.71 13.74 -1.34
C SER A 42 6.04 14.63 -2.40
N ASP A 43 5.27 14.03 -3.31
CA ASP A 43 4.55 14.74 -4.37
C ASP A 43 3.20 15.32 -3.90
N LEU A 44 2.70 14.90 -2.73
CA LEU A 44 1.44 15.36 -2.16
C LEU A 44 1.63 16.60 -1.28
N ALA A 45 1.02 17.71 -1.66
CA ALA A 45 1.13 18.97 -0.92
C ALA A 45 0.47 18.91 0.48
N GLU A 46 -0.50 18.01 0.65
CA GLU A 46 -1.21 17.77 1.90
C GLU A 46 -0.47 16.81 2.85
N ALA A 47 0.53 16.09 2.37
CA ALA A 47 1.34 15.17 3.18
C ALA A 47 2.54 15.91 3.78
N ASN A 48 2.68 15.79 5.10
CA ASN A 48 3.86 16.25 5.84
C ASN A 48 4.51 15.03 6.50
N VAL A 49 5.52 14.47 5.87
CA VAL A 49 6.25 13.33 6.42
C VAL A 49 7.20 13.84 7.50
N VAL A 50 6.86 13.56 8.75
CA VAL A 50 7.58 14.07 9.92
C VAL A 50 8.68 13.12 10.41
N ALA A 51 8.52 11.82 10.20
CA ALA A 51 9.49 10.82 10.67
C ALA A 51 9.43 9.52 9.86
N ALA A 52 10.51 8.76 9.94
CA ALA A 52 10.60 7.39 9.49
C ALA A 52 11.24 6.49 10.56
N CYS A 53 10.88 5.20 10.52
CA CYS A 53 11.40 4.17 11.40
C CYS A 53 11.83 2.94 10.58
N ASP A 54 13.01 2.42 10.85
CA ASP A 54 13.49 1.13 10.32
C ASP A 54 14.50 0.53 11.31
N LEU A 55 14.56 -0.80 11.39
CA LEU A 55 15.55 -1.50 12.21
C LEU A 55 16.96 -1.44 11.60
N ASP A 56 17.05 -1.25 10.27
CA ASP A 56 18.29 -1.05 9.55
C ASP A 56 18.62 0.45 9.48
N GLU A 57 19.57 0.86 10.28
CA GLU A 57 19.97 2.26 10.39
C GLU A 57 20.50 2.84 9.06
N ASN A 58 21.22 2.05 8.26
CA ASN A 58 21.74 2.50 6.97
C ASN A 58 20.62 2.79 5.96
N ARG A 59 19.59 1.91 5.90
CA ARG A 59 18.41 2.13 5.08
C ARG A 59 17.65 3.36 5.53
N LEU A 60 17.45 3.50 6.84
CA LEU A 60 16.77 4.64 7.44
C LEU A 60 17.47 5.96 7.09
N GLN A 61 18.79 6.03 7.32
CA GLN A 61 19.59 7.22 7.01
C GLN A 61 19.51 7.59 5.52
N THR A 62 19.70 6.59 4.65
CA THR A 62 19.65 6.78 3.20
C THR A 62 18.29 7.33 2.75
N ALA A 63 17.20 6.73 3.23
CA ALA A 63 15.84 7.16 2.89
C ALA A 63 15.55 8.57 3.43
N CYS A 64 15.85 8.84 4.69
CA CYS A 64 15.61 10.14 5.30
C CYS A 64 16.42 11.26 4.63
N ASN A 65 17.67 11.00 4.27
CA ASN A 65 18.50 11.96 3.55
C ASN A 65 17.94 12.26 2.15
N ARG A 66 17.50 11.20 1.44
CA ARG A 66 16.95 11.34 0.08
C ARG A 66 15.66 12.14 0.04
N PHE A 67 14.77 11.95 1.01
CA PHE A 67 13.43 12.53 1.02
C PHE A 67 13.27 13.70 2.00
N GLY A 68 14.35 14.12 2.66
CA GLY A 68 14.35 15.27 3.58
C GLY A 68 13.50 15.03 4.84
N ILE A 69 13.45 13.77 5.34
CA ILE A 69 12.66 13.44 6.53
C ILE A 69 13.47 13.73 7.79
N PRO A 70 12.96 14.58 8.72
CA PRO A 70 13.73 15.04 9.86
C PRO A 70 13.85 13.99 10.98
N GLY A 71 12.74 13.33 11.32
CA GLY A 71 12.69 12.34 12.42
C GLY A 71 13.20 10.96 11.99
N ARG A 72 14.08 10.35 12.78
CA ARG A 72 14.68 9.04 12.50
C ARG A 72 14.64 8.18 13.75
N TYR A 73 14.05 7.00 13.64
CA TYR A 73 13.79 6.12 14.77
C TYR A 73 14.07 4.67 14.43
N SER A 74 14.60 3.91 15.38
CA SER A 74 14.68 2.45 15.31
C SER A 74 13.51 1.76 16.04
N ASP A 75 12.75 2.53 16.83
CA ASP A 75 11.56 2.09 17.55
C ASP A 75 10.36 2.96 17.14
N TYR A 76 9.36 2.34 16.50
CA TYR A 76 8.16 3.04 16.02
C TYR A 76 7.27 3.56 17.15
N ARG A 77 7.30 2.95 18.35
CA ARG A 77 6.53 3.42 19.50
C ARG A 77 7.07 4.75 19.99
N GLN A 78 8.38 4.86 20.12
CA GLN A 78 9.03 6.14 20.45
C GLN A 78 8.76 7.20 19.37
N MET A 79 8.77 6.79 18.09
CA MET A 79 8.43 7.69 16.98
C MET A 79 7.03 8.26 17.13
N ILE A 80 6.02 7.41 17.38
CA ILE A 80 4.63 7.84 17.53
C ILE A 80 4.47 8.77 18.76
N GLU A 81 5.08 8.42 19.87
CA GLU A 81 5.01 9.21 21.11
C GLU A 81 5.61 10.62 20.96
N ARG A 82 6.74 10.72 20.27
CA ARG A 82 7.46 12.01 20.12
C ARG A 82 6.87 12.87 19.01
N GLU A 83 6.59 12.26 17.86
CA GLU A 83 6.16 13.00 16.67
C GLU A 83 4.65 13.24 16.63
N LYS A 84 3.86 12.43 17.32
CA LYS A 84 2.39 12.50 17.35
C LYS A 84 1.80 12.67 15.95
N PRO A 85 2.06 11.70 15.05
CA PRO A 85 1.56 11.76 13.69
C PRO A 85 0.04 11.59 13.65
N ASP A 86 -0.63 12.19 12.67
CA ASP A 86 -2.05 11.96 12.41
C ASP A 86 -2.25 10.56 11.78
N ALA A 87 -1.29 10.12 10.95
CA ALA A 87 -1.34 8.84 10.25
C ALA A 87 0.02 8.15 10.21
N VAL A 88 0.00 6.82 10.21
CA VAL A 88 1.18 5.98 10.07
C VAL A 88 1.06 5.08 8.84
N TYR A 89 2.10 5.06 8.02
CA TYR A 89 2.28 4.11 6.93
C TYR A 89 3.13 2.95 7.41
N ALA A 90 2.57 1.73 7.51
CA ALA A 90 3.30 0.53 7.89
C ALA A 90 3.60 -0.32 6.64
N ILE A 91 4.87 -0.30 6.21
CA ILE A 91 5.36 -0.93 4.98
C ILE A 91 6.45 -1.92 5.35
N MET A 92 6.03 -3.10 5.75
CA MET A 92 6.88 -4.15 6.29
C MET A 92 6.40 -5.53 5.86
N PRO A 93 7.17 -6.61 6.16
CA PRO A 93 6.73 -7.97 5.90
C PRO A 93 5.39 -8.30 6.58
N PRO A 94 4.48 -9.03 5.90
CA PRO A 94 3.10 -9.24 6.36
C PRO A 94 2.97 -9.91 7.73
N HIS A 95 3.93 -10.78 8.08
CA HIS A 95 3.91 -11.49 9.37
C HIS A 95 4.14 -10.58 10.59
N HIS A 96 4.58 -9.34 10.38
CA HIS A 96 4.71 -8.32 11.43
C HIS A 96 3.57 -7.30 11.40
N LEU A 97 2.78 -7.26 10.31
CA LEU A 97 1.80 -6.18 10.10
C LEU A 97 0.69 -6.19 11.14
N TYR A 98 0.21 -7.37 11.56
CA TYR A 98 -0.93 -7.44 12.47
C TYR A 98 -0.64 -6.75 13.82
N ASP A 99 0.42 -7.16 14.50
CA ASP A 99 0.75 -6.64 15.85
C ASP A 99 1.06 -5.14 15.81
N VAL A 100 1.84 -4.71 14.82
CA VAL A 100 2.21 -3.31 14.65
C VAL A 100 0.99 -2.47 14.27
N SER A 101 0.10 -2.97 13.42
CA SER A 101 -1.13 -2.29 13.02
C SER A 101 -2.08 -2.12 14.19
N ALA A 102 -2.24 -3.16 15.02
CA ALA A 102 -3.07 -3.11 16.22
C ALA A 102 -2.57 -2.04 17.20
N ASP A 103 -1.26 -2.03 17.50
CA ASP A 103 -0.65 -1.03 18.40
C ASP A 103 -0.79 0.41 17.85
N ILE A 104 -0.67 0.62 16.54
CA ILE A 104 -0.87 1.94 15.91
C ILE A 104 -2.31 2.42 16.05
N ILE A 105 -3.29 1.52 15.79
CA ILE A 105 -4.71 1.81 15.89
C ILE A 105 -5.09 2.15 17.34
N GLU A 106 -4.61 1.36 18.31
CA GLU A 106 -4.84 1.59 19.75
C GLU A 106 -4.28 2.92 20.24
N ARG A 107 -3.23 3.43 19.61
CA ARG A 107 -2.68 4.76 19.86
C ARG A 107 -3.45 5.90 19.17
N GLY A 108 -4.54 5.58 18.48
CA GLY A 108 -5.42 6.57 17.84
C GLY A 108 -4.88 7.16 16.55
N CYS A 109 -3.88 6.55 15.91
CA CYS A 109 -3.36 6.98 14.63
C CYS A 109 -4.13 6.35 13.47
N HIS A 110 -4.42 7.12 12.42
CA HIS A 110 -4.87 6.56 11.15
C HIS A 110 -3.78 5.65 10.57
N LEU A 111 -4.18 4.58 9.89
CA LEU A 111 -3.25 3.56 9.44
C LEU A 111 -3.35 3.30 7.94
N PHE A 112 -2.21 3.25 7.26
CA PHE A 112 -2.10 2.78 5.89
C PHE A 112 -1.06 1.67 5.80
N VAL A 113 -1.44 0.50 5.26
CA VAL A 113 -0.58 -0.68 5.23
C VAL A 113 -0.35 -1.23 3.83
N GLU A 114 0.78 -1.92 3.66
CA GLU A 114 0.97 -2.77 2.49
C GLU A 114 0.05 -3.99 2.54
N LYS A 115 -0.24 -4.48 1.34
CA LYS A 115 -1.00 -5.74 1.17
C LYS A 115 -0.09 -6.96 1.41
N PRO A 116 -0.63 -8.07 1.89
CA PRO A 116 -1.92 -8.16 2.57
C PRO A 116 -1.88 -7.49 3.94
N PRO A 117 -3.00 -6.98 4.47
CA PRO A 117 -3.00 -6.25 5.74
C PRO A 117 -2.68 -7.14 6.94
N ALA A 118 -2.90 -8.44 6.80
CA ALA A 118 -2.56 -9.48 7.77
C ALA A 118 -2.45 -10.84 7.06
N VAL A 119 -1.98 -11.85 7.77
CA VAL A 119 -1.77 -13.20 7.20
C VAL A 119 -3.08 -14.01 7.16
N THR A 120 -4.03 -13.73 8.07
CA THR A 120 -5.31 -14.43 8.12
C THR A 120 -6.49 -13.48 8.00
N THR A 121 -7.65 -14.03 7.59
CA THR A 121 -8.92 -13.30 7.54
C THR A 121 -9.33 -12.80 8.92
N GLU A 122 -9.14 -13.62 9.95
CA GLU A 122 -9.48 -13.24 11.32
C GLU A 122 -8.65 -12.06 11.81
N GLN A 123 -7.34 -12.05 11.58
CA GLN A 123 -6.49 -10.90 11.88
C GLN A 123 -6.97 -9.62 11.18
N THR A 124 -7.32 -9.72 9.90
CA THR A 124 -7.85 -8.58 9.13
C THR A 124 -9.17 -8.07 9.72
N ARG A 125 -10.06 -9.00 10.12
CA ARG A 125 -11.33 -8.66 10.77
C ARG A 125 -11.10 -7.95 12.10
N GLN A 126 -10.19 -8.44 12.93
CA GLN A 126 -9.85 -7.83 14.21
C GLN A 126 -9.30 -6.41 14.05
N LEU A 127 -8.43 -6.18 13.05
CA LEU A 127 -7.95 -4.82 12.74
C LEU A 127 -9.09 -3.88 12.34
N ALA A 128 -10.06 -4.36 11.56
CA ALA A 128 -11.23 -3.56 11.16
C ALA A 128 -12.10 -3.17 12.37
N LEU A 129 -12.41 -4.14 13.24
CA LEU A 129 -13.16 -3.89 14.48
C LEU A 129 -12.42 -2.94 15.43
N LEU A 130 -11.10 -3.11 15.54
CA LEU A 130 -10.27 -2.26 16.37
C LEU A 130 -10.26 -0.82 15.84
N ALA A 131 -10.16 -0.64 14.51
CA ALA A 131 -10.21 0.67 13.88
C ALA A 131 -11.57 1.37 14.11
N GLU A 132 -12.67 0.63 13.99
CA GLU A 132 -14.00 1.14 14.31
C GLU A 132 -14.11 1.57 15.77
N LYS A 133 -13.67 0.72 16.70
CA LYS A 133 -13.66 1.00 18.14
C LYS A 133 -12.88 2.27 18.49
N HIS A 134 -11.75 2.50 17.84
CA HIS A 134 -10.90 3.67 18.11
C HIS A 134 -11.22 4.88 17.23
N GLY A 135 -12.17 4.78 16.30
CA GLY A 135 -12.58 5.87 15.42
C GLY A 135 -11.49 6.32 14.45
N VAL A 136 -10.60 5.42 14.04
CA VAL A 136 -9.51 5.71 13.10
C VAL A 136 -9.80 5.15 11.71
N LEU A 137 -9.24 5.81 10.69
CA LEU A 137 -9.31 5.35 9.31
C LEU A 137 -8.18 4.38 9.03
N THR A 138 -8.48 3.32 8.28
CA THR A 138 -7.49 2.38 7.78
C THR A 138 -7.55 2.26 6.27
N GLY A 139 -6.40 2.03 5.63
CA GLY A 139 -6.29 1.81 4.20
C GLY A 139 -5.26 0.74 3.88
N VAL A 140 -5.52 -0.02 2.82
CA VAL A 140 -4.62 -1.07 2.31
C VAL A 140 -4.19 -0.72 0.89
N THR A 141 -2.95 -1.03 0.53
CA THR A 141 -2.36 -0.72 -0.79
C THR A 141 -2.94 -1.55 -1.94
N PHE A 142 -4.25 -1.49 -2.15
CA PHE A 142 -4.90 -2.03 -3.35
C PHE A 142 -4.90 -0.99 -4.47
N GLN A 143 -3.70 -0.58 -4.90
CA GLN A 143 -3.49 0.54 -5.81
C GLN A 143 -4.11 0.34 -7.20
N ARG A 144 -4.37 -0.92 -7.63
CA ARG A 144 -4.94 -1.20 -8.96
C ARG A 144 -6.33 -0.60 -9.16
N ARG A 145 -7.14 -0.51 -8.10
CA ARG A 145 -8.44 0.18 -8.12
C ARG A 145 -8.32 1.64 -8.57
N PHE A 146 -7.18 2.28 -8.31
CA PHE A 146 -6.92 3.68 -8.62
C PHE A 146 -6.20 3.90 -9.95
N SER A 147 -5.87 2.82 -10.67
CA SER A 147 -5.31 2.93 -12.03
C SER A 147 -6.27 3.68 -12.94
N PRO A 148 -5.82 4.73 -13.65
CA PRO A 148 -6.69 5.48 -14.56
C PRO A 148 -7.37 4.58 -15.59
N LEU A 149 -6.68 3.56 -16.09
CA LEU A 149 -7.23 2.60 -17.05
C LEU A 149 -8.37 1.76 -16.44
N ILE A 150 -8.18 1.22 -15.24
CA ILE A 150 -9.19 0.41 -14.53
C ILE A 150 -10.41 1.29 -14.21
N ARG A 151 -10.20 2.49 -13.68
CA ARG A 151 -11.29 3.43 -13.35
C ARG A 151 -12.09 3.84 -14.59
N ARG A 152 -11.40 4.17 -15.68
CA ARG A 152 -12.06 4.55 -16.93
C ARG A 152 -12.83 3.38 -17.52
N GLY A 153 -12.26 2.17 -17.56
CA GLY A 153 -12.92 0.96 -18.02
C GLY A 153 -14.18 0.67 -17.20
N LYS A 154 -14.09 0.71 -15.86
CA LYS A 154 -15.26 0.53 -14.98
C LYS A 154 -16.35 1.55 -15.29
N GLN A 155 -16.01 2.83 -15.36
CA GLN A 155 -16.97 3.88 -15.70
C GLN A 155 -17.69 3.62 -17.02
N GLN A 156 -16.95 3.26 -18.08
CA GLN A 156 -17.54 2.96 -19.39
C GLN A 156 -18.48 1.74 -19.39
N CYS A 157 -18.18 0.74 -18.55
CA CYS A 157 -19.09 -0.39 -18.37
C CYS A 157 -20.36 0.05 -17.64
N GLU A 158 -20.23 0.79 -16.55
CA GLU A 158 -21.35 1.26 -15.71
C GLU A 158 -22.28 2.24 -16.48
N GLU A 159 -21.76 3.03 -17.40
CA GLU A 159 -22.57 3.87 -18.32
C GLU A 159 -23.48 3.03 -19.23
N ARG A 160 -23.19 1.74 -19.44
CA ARG A 160 -23.98 0.80 -20.26
C ARG A 160 -24.88 -0.12 -19.44
N GLY A 161 -24.69 -0.18 -18.13
CA GLY A 161 -25.45 -1.01 -17.21
C GLY A 161 -24.60 -1.67 -16.14
N THR A 162 -25.21 -2.60 -15.43
CA THR A 162 -24.55 -3.36 -14.36
C THR A 162 -23.48 -4.29 -14.94
N VAL A 163 -22.32 -4.37 -14.29
CA VAL A 163 -21.29 -5.34 -14.64
C VAL A 163 -21.70 -6.71 -14.11
N HIS A 164 -22.06 -7.63 -15.00
CA HIS A 164 -22.49 -8.99 -14.63
C HIS A 164 -21.33 -10.00 -14.56
N THR A 165 -20.26 -9.75 -15.28
CA THR A 165 -19.12 -10.67 -15.35
C THR A 165 -17.81 -9.88 -15.49
N ALA A 166 -16.81 -10.28 -14.76
CA ALA A 166 -15.46 -9.77 -14.92
C ALA A 166 -14.45 -10.92 -14.89
N HIS A 167 -13.37 -10.78 -15.65
CA HIS A 167 -12.28 -11.74 -15.68
C HIS A 167 -10.96 -11.01 -15.41
N ALA A 168 -10.12 -11.57 -14.55
CA ALA A 168 -8.77 -11.10 -14.30
C ALA A 168 -7.76 -12.22 -14.44
N SER A 169 -6.72 -11.98 -15.22
CA SER A 169 -5.57 -12.88 -15.34
C SER A 169 -4.37 -12.27 -14.61
N PHE A 170 -3.74 -13.06 -13.77
CA PHE A 170 -2.53 -12.67 -13.07
C PHE A 170 -1.44 -13.70 -13.32
N TYR A 171 -0.44 -13.30 -14.08
CA TYR A 171 0.70 -14.15 -14.41
C TYR A 171 1.95 -13.64 -13.71
N LYS A 172 2.64 -14.53 -13.02
CA LYS A 172 3.92 -14.24 -12.41
C LYS A 172 4.83 -15.46 -12.57
N ASN A 173 5.94 -15.26 -13.24
CA ASN A 173 6.97 -16.29 -13.38
C ASN A 173 8.03 -16.08 -12.30
N TRP A 174 8.11 -17.03 -11.37
CA TRP A 174 9.07 -17.05 -10.27
C TRP A 174 9.82 -18.38 -10.22
N VAL A 175 9.91 -19.06 -11.33
CA VAL A 175 10.65 -20.32 -11.42
C VAL A 175 12.08 -20.10 -10.93
N GLY A 176 12.50 -20.93 -9.96
CA GLY A 176 13.82 -20.82 -9.33
C GLY A 176 14.00 -19.73 -8.28
N ALA A 177 12.97 -18.93 -7.98
CA ALA A 177 13.01 -18.00 -6.86
C ALA A 177 12.59 -18.66 -5.54
N ASP A 178 13.10 -18.14 -4.43
CA ASP A 178 12.67 -18.56 -3.10
C ASP A 178 11.20 -18.26 -2.88
N ALA A 179 10.53 -19.12 -2.12
CA ALA A 179 9.15 -18.88 -1.71
C ALA A 179 9.03 -17.58 -0.88
N TYR A 180 7.92 -16.85 -1.05
CA TYR A 180 7.67 -15.62 -0.30
C TYR A 180 7.83 -15.83 1.20
N TYR A 181 8.64 -14.98 1.82
CA TYR A 181 8.92 -15.01 3.25
C TYR A 181 9.26 -16.43 3.76
N LYS A 182 10.12 -17.15 3.01
CA LYS A 182 10.53 -18.54 3.32
C LYS A 182 9.36 -19.53 3.39
N GLY A 183 8.34 -19.34 2.58
CA GLY A 183 7.14 -20.17 2.55
C GLY A 183 6.04 -19.79 3.53
N GLY A 184 6.21 -18.70 4.28
CA GLY A 184 5.19 -18.21 5.22
C GLY A 184 3.97 -17.57 4.56
N MET A 185 3.98 -17.44 3.22
CA MET A 185 2.86 -16.89 2.46
C MET A 185 2.81 -17.47 1.05
N ASP A 186 1.62 -17.89 0.62
CA ASP A 186 1.38 -18.37 -0.73
C ASP A 186 1.31 -17.21 -1.77
N MET A 187 1.46 -17.56 -3.04
CA MET A 187 1.48 -16.61 -4.15
C MET A 187 0.12 -15.90 -4.34
N LEU A 188 -0.99 -16.58 -4.07
CA LEU A 188 -2.32 -15.99 -4.21
C LEU A 188 -2.49 -14.87 -3.19
N THR A 189 -2.16 -15.12 -1.92
CA THR A 189 -2.23 -14.14 -0.84
C THR A 189 -1.20 -13.03 -1.01
N ALA A 190 0.01 -13.37 -1.46
CA ALA A 190 1.07 -12.37 -1.63
C ALA A 190 0.82 -11.41 -2.79
N ASP A 191 0.43 -11.90 -3.96
CA ASP A 191 0.33 -11.10 -5.18
C ASP A 191 -0.98 -11.29 -5.94
N GLY A 192 -1.51 -12.51 -6.04
CA GLY A 192 -2.78 -12.80 -6.70
C GLY A 192 -3.96 -12.06 -6.10
N ILE A 193 -3.85 -11.65 -4.85
CA ILE A 193 -4.82 -10.81 -4.14
C ILE A 193 -5.18 -9.53 -4.91
N HIS A 194 -4.28 -9.00 -5.73
CA HIS A 194 -4.56 -7.85 -6.58
C HIS A 194 -5.60 -8.16 -7.68
N ALA A 195 -5.60 -9.38 -8.22
CA ALA A 195 -6.61 -9.79 -9.20
C ALA A 195 -7.97 -9.96 -8.52
N VAL A 196 -8.01 -10.63 -7.38
CA VAL A 196 -9.23 -10.80 -6.56
C VAL A 196 -9.83 -9.46 -6.17
N ASP A 197 -9.00 -8.55 -5.66
CA ASP A 197 -9.42 -7.20 -5.28
C ASP A 197 -9.96 -6.40 -6.48
N THR A 198 -9.33 -6.52 -7.64
CA THR A 198 -9.77 -5.84 -8.86
C THR A 198 -11.11 -6.37 -9.36
N LEU A 199 -11.34 -7.70 -9.32
CA LEU A 199 -12.63 -8.30 -9.66
C LEU A 199 -13.74 -7.78 -8.75
N ARG A 200 -13.56 -7.80 -7.44
CA ARG A 200 -14.52 -7.25 -6.47
C ARG A 200 -14.81 -5.77 -6.75
N TYR A 201 -13.78 -4.99 -7.06
CA TYR A 201 -13.94 -3.58 -7.41
C TYR A 201 -14.74 -3.35 -8.70
N LEU A 202 -14.52 -4.19 -9.73
CA LEU A 202 -15.21 -4.06 -11.00
C LEU A 202 -16.68 -4.50 -10.91
N CYS A 203 -16.96 -5.63 -10.27
CA CYS A 203 -18.32 -6.17 -10.14
C CYS A 203 -19.16 -5.43 -9.08
N GLY A 204 -18.54 -4.89 -8.02
CA GLY A 204 -19.22 -4.04 -7.04
C GLY A 204 -20.18 -4.80 -6.11
N GLY A 205 -19.95 -6.05 -5.82
CA GLY A 205 -20.74 -6.86 -4.90
C GLY A 205 -19.94 -7.49 -3.79
N GLU A 206 -20.62 -8.19 -2.90
CA GLU A 206 -19.99 -9.12 -1.97
C GLU A 206 -19.85 -10.50 -2.61
N VAL A 207 -18.82 -11.25 -2.22
CA VAL A 207 -18.58 -12.61 -2.71
C VAL A 207 -19.56 -13.56 -2.01
N GLU A 208 -20.44 -14.21 -2.76
CA GLU A 208 -21.41 -15.18 -2.26
C GLU A 208 -20.81 -16.58 -2.17
N SER A 209 -20.05 -16.97 -3.20
CA SER A 209 -19.41 -18.30 -3.23
C SER A 209 -18.07 -18.23 -3.95
N VAL A 210 -17.20 -19.19 -3.66
CA VAL A 210 -15.89 -19.35 -4.30
C VAL A 210 -15.73 -20.80 -4.73
N ALA A 211 -15.38 -21.01 -6.00
CA ALA A 211 -14.89 -22.30 -6.50
C ALA A 211 -13.42 -22.13 -6.91
N ALA A 212 -12.58 -23.07 -6.51
CA ALA A 212 -11.15 -23.02 -6.81
C ALA A 212 -10.65 -24.35 -7.34
N ASP A 213 -9.83 -24.31 -8.37
CA ASP A 213 -8.99 -25.42 -8.83
C ASP A 213 -7.53 -25.02 -8.71
N SER A 214 -6.69 -25.91 -8.19
CA SER A 214 -5.28 -25.63 -8.02
C SER A 214 -4.42 -26.81 -8.43
N ARG A 215 -3.37 -26.55 -9.19
CA ARG A 215 -2.37 -27.53 -9.57
C ARG A 215 -1.01 -27.08 -9.05
N ARG A 216 -0.40 -27.89 -8.21
CA ARG A 216 0.99 -27.67 -7.79
C ARG A 216 1.92 -28.09 -8.95
N LEU A 217 2.84 -27.22 -9.31
CA LEU A 217 3.85 -27.44 -10.34
C LEU A 217 5.16 -27.93 -9.74
N ASP A 218 5.58 -27.33 -8.62
CA ASP A 218 6.74 -27.70 -7.82
C ASP A 218 6.56 -27.26 -6.35
N ALA A 219 7.62 -27.33 -5.54
CA ALA A 219 7.56 -26.99 -4.12
C ALA A 219 7.13 -25.53 -3.82
N GLY A 220 7.39 -24.60 -4.75
CA GLY A 220 7.13 -23.17 -4.59
C GLY A 220 6.09 -22.60 -5.54
N HIS A 221 5.59 -23.37 -6.52
CA HIS A 221 4.75 -22.85 -7.60
C HIS A 221 3.46 -23.64 -7.77
N CYS A 222 2.39 -22.93 -7.99
CA CYS A 222 1.09 -23.50 -8.34
C CYS A 222 0.36 -22.62 -9.36
N ASN A 223 -0.48 -23.26 -10.19
CA ASN A 223 -1.53 -22.58 -10.93
C ASN A 223 -2.80 -22.60 -10.09
N ILE A 224 -3.49 -21.47 -9.99
CA ILE A 224 -4.75 -21.36 -9.28
C ILE A 224 -5.77 -20.69 -10.19
N HIS A 225 -6.92 -21.34 -10.35
CA HIS A 225 -8.09 -20.80 -11.02
C HIS A 225 -9.16 -20.55 -9.98
N LEU A 226 -9.72 -19.34 -9.95
CA LEU A 226 -10.79 -18.97 -9.03
C LEU A 226 -12.00 -18.50 -9.81
N ALA A 227 -13.18 -18.91 -9.37
CA ALA A 227 -14.46 -18.30 -9.70
C ALA A 227 -15.07 -17.73 -8.42
N LEU A 228 -15.50 -16.48 -8.48
CA LEU A 228 -16.08 -15.73 -7.37
C LEU A 228 -17.53 -15.36 -7.68
#